data_9959de8740f038bff4a1652810f1aeac
#
_entry.id   9959de8740f038bff4a1652810f1aeac
#
_cell.length_a   1.000
_cell.length_b   1.000
_cell.length_c   1.000
_cell.angle_alpha   90.00
_cell.angle_beta   90.00
_cell.angle_gamma   90.00
#
_symmetry.space_group_name_H-M   'P 1'
#
loop_
_entity.id
_entity.type
_entity.pdbx_description
1 polymer ?
#
loop_
_entity_poly.entity_id
_entity_poly.type
_entity_poly.pdbx_seq_one_letter_code
_entity_poly.pdbx_strand_id
1 'polypeptide(L)'
;AVACSTSNTPAGDKLKIYRVDYDRFPATEAVAVYPLKSGHNVVWDRKNKVLWATAYTTLNAYAYGLKEGVPALTLCESLPLPDGGADPHDLFPAYGERKLWLTTSERLYKFDPKRKRFDEVVVAEELRHLKSASSGPSGYPTIVLRPTEQWWSNALVAIDGTPVYTGPEYFKIYKGRWLLDNTFSYPKNHRLPAKR
;
A
#
# COMPACT_ATOMS: atom_id res chain seq x y z
N ALA A 1 -6.61 -7.55 -6.39
CA ALA A 1 -6.72 -6.16 -6.89
C ALA A 1 -5.33 -5.62 -7.22
N VAL A 2 -5.23 -4.79 -8.24
CA VAL A 2 -3.98 -4.12 -8.66
C VAL A 2 -4.29 -2.66 -8.92
N ALA A 3 -3.59 -1.76 -8.23
CA ALA A 3 -3.58 -0.34 -8.54
C ALA A 3 -2.56 -0.07 -9.66
N CYS A 4 -2.99 0.60 -10.72
CA CYS A 4 -2.17 0.98 -11.86
C CYS A 4 -1.96 2.48 -11.81
N SER A 5 -0.72 2.92 -11.57
CA SER A 5 -0.37 4.33 -11.52
C SER A 5 -0.49 5.01 -12.90
N THR A 6 -0.38 6.32 -12.90
CA THR A 6 -0.40 7.13 -14.12
C THR A 6 0.64 6.62 -15.11
N SER A 7 0.22 6.40 -16.33
CA SER A 7 1.09 6.04 -17.43
C SER A 7 0.57 6.73 -18.69
N ASN A 8 1.45 6.89 -19.67
CA ASN A 8 1.08 7.44 -21.01
C ASN A 8 0.28 6.42 -21.85
N THR A 9 -0.21 5.36 -21.22
CA THR A 9 -1.00 4.32 -21.87
C THR A 9 -2.39 4.23 -21.26
N PRO A 10 -3.40 3.71 -21.98
CA PRO A 10 -4.74 3.47 -21.46
C PRO A 10 -4.79 2.50 -20.25
N ALA A 11 -3.67 1.84 -19.93
CA ALA A 11 -3.58 0.89 -18.83
C ALA A 11 -3.43 1.55 -17.46
N GLY A 12 -2.97 2.82 -17.38
CA GLY A 12 -2.78 3.58 -16.16
C GLY A 12 -4.07 4.14 -15.57
N ASP A 13 -3.95 4.77 -14.41
CA ASP A 13 -5.05 5.43 -13.68
C ASP A 13 -6.25 4.50 -13.40
N LYS A 14 -5.97 3.23 -13.06
CA LYS A 14 -6.99 2.21 -12.89
C LYS A 14 -6.77 1.33 -11.67
N LEU A 15 -7.88 0.87 -11.12
CA LEU A 15 -7.95 -0.23 -10.16
C LEU A 15 -8.52 -1.44 -10.90
N LYS A 16 -7.71 -2.49 -11.04
CA LYS A 16 -8.06 -3.70 -11.77
C LYS A 16 -8.29 -4.86 -10.81
N ILE A 17 -9.36 -5.62 -11.02
CA ILE A 17 -9.69 -6.82 -10.26
C ILE A 17 -9.47 -8.04 -11.14
N TYR A 18 -8.71 -8.98 -10.64
CA TYR A 18 -8.45 -10.25 -11.30
C TYR A 18 -9.07 -11.39 -10.49
N ARG A 19 -9.73 -12.30 -11.17
CA ARG A 19 -10.12 -13.58 -10.57
C ARG A 19 -8.93 -14.53 -10.68
N VAL A 20 -8.43 -14.98 -9.53
CA VAL A 20 -7.35 -15.97 -9.51
C VAL A 20 -7.99 -17.35 -9.49
N ASP A 21 -7.69 -18.13 -10.50
CA ASP A 21 -8.09 -19.53 -10.64
C ASP A 21 -6.80 -20.35 -10.81
N TYR A 22 -6.60 -21.32 -9.95
CA TYR A 22 -5.36 -22.12 -9.98
C TYR A 22 -5.20 -22.94 -11.24
N ASP A 23 -6.32 -23.32 -11.88
CA ASP A 23 -6.31 -24.11 -13.12
C ASP A 23 -6.05 -23.23 -14.36
N ARG A 24 -6.18 -21.91 -14.21
CA ARG A 24 -6.02 -20.92 -15.28
C ARG A 24 -5.04 -19.80 -14.90
N PHE A 25 -4.03 -20.14 -14.13
CA PHE A 25 -3.01 -19.18 -13.74
C PHE A 25 -1.88 -19.10 -14.80
N PRO A 26 -1.33 -17.90 -15.09
CA PRO A 26 -1.67 -16.60 -14.50
C PRO A 26 -2.96 -15.98 -15.05
N ALA A 27 -3.70 -15.25 -14.20
CA ALA A 27 -4.83 -14.44 -14.63
C ALA A 27 -4.32 -13.21 -15.39
N THR A 28 -4.56 -13.15 -16.69
CA THR A 28 -4.07 -12.09 -17.58
C THR A 28 -5.12 -11.01 -17.87
N GLU A 29 -6.40 -11.32 -17.64
CA GLU A 29 -7.52 -10.43 -17.91
C GLU A 29 -8.18 -9.96 -16.61
N ALA A 30 -8.42 -8.66 -16.51
CA ALA A 30 -9.18 -8.09 -15.40
C ALA A 30 -10.68 -8.38 -15.58
N VAL A 31 -11.33 -8.90 -14.54
CA VAL A 31 -12.79 -9.13 -14.54
C VAL A 31 -13.58 -7.87 -14.23
N ALA A 32 -12.95 -6.85 -13.65
CA ALA A 32 -13.53 -5.53 -13.42
C ALA A 32 -12.42 -4.47 -13.40
N VAL A 33 -12.76 -3.26 -13.86
CA VAL A 33 -11.84 -2.12 -13.96
C VAL A 33 -12.55 -0.87 -13.48
N TYR A 34 -11.90 -0.10 -12.61
CA TYR A 34 -12.42 1.14 -12.04
C TYR A 34 -11.39 2.27 -12.25
N PRO A 35 -11.83 3.53 -12.37
CA PRO A 35 -10.91 4.66 -12.39
C PRO A 35 -10.23 4.81 -11.02
N LEU A 36 -8.91 5.04 -11.03
CA LEU A 36 -8.12 5.33 -9.83
C LEU A 36 -6.91 6.17 -10.24
N LYS A 37 -7.07 7.50 -10.23
CA LYS A 37 -6.01 8.42 -10.67
C LYS A 37 -4.75 8.24 -9.83
N SER A 38 -3.61 8.01 -10.49
CA SER A 38 -2.29 7.81 -9.87
C SER A 38 -2.32 6.77 -8.73
N GLY A 39 -3.05 5.66 -8.94
CA GLY A 39 -3.19 4.62 -7.91
C GLY A 39 -1.89 3.84 -7.72
N HIS A 40 -1.39 3.78 -6.47
CA HIS A 40 -0.14 3.08 -6.17
C HIS A 40 -0.29 1.86 -5.28
N ASN A 41 -1.33 1.82 -4.44
CA ASN A 41 -1.47 0.75 -3.46
C ASN A 41 -2.91 0.33 -3.23
N VAL A 42 -3.06 -0.91 -2.83
CA VAL A 42 -4.31 -1.48 -2.34
C VAL A 42 -4.05 -2.31 -1.08
N VAL A 43 -4.94 -2.18 -0.09
CA VAL A 43 -4.89 -2.98 1.14
C VAL A 43 -6.28 -3.46 1.50
N TRP A 44 -6.43 -4.78 1.68
CA TRP A 44 -7.67 -5.35 2.18
C TRP A 44 -7.80 -5.17 3.68
N ASP A 45 -8.83 -4.48 4.13
CA ASP A 45 -9.22 -4.41 5.53
C ASP A 45 -10.24 -5.51 5.84
N ARG A 46 -9.74 -6.62 6.36
CA ARG A 46 -10.54 -7.80 6.67
C ARG A 46 -11.66 -7.51 7.68
N LYS A 47 -11.39 -6.65 8.66
CA LYS A 47 -12.36 -6.35 9.74
C LYS A 47 -13.52 -5.51 9.22
N ASN A 48 -13.23 -4.49 8.44
CA ASN A 48 -14.24 -3.59 7.89
C ASN A 48 -14.79 -4.07 6.54
N LYS A 49 -14.21 -5.14 5.96
CA LYS A 49 -14.58 -5.72 4.65
C LYS A 49 -14.53 -4.70 3.51
N VAL A 50 -13.53 -3.83 3.54
CA VAL A 50 -13.27 -2.83 2.50
C VAL A 50 -11.88 -2.98 1.93
N LEU A 51 -11.73 -2.61 0.66
CA LEU A 51 -10.45 -2.43 0.00
C LEU A 51 -10.09 -0.95 0.06
N TRP A 52 -9.02 -0.62 0.78
CA TRP A 52 -8.42 0.71 0.74
C TRP A 52 -7.53 0.82 -0.48
N ALA A 53 -7.62 1.94 -1.20
CA ALA A 53 -6.76 2.24 -2.34
C ALA A 53 -6.34 3.70 -2.33
N THR A 54 -5.07 3.96 -2.54
CA THR A 54 -4.56 5.33 -2.71
C THR A 54 -4.83 5.83 -4.12
N ALA A 55 -5.31 7.06 -4.22
CA ALA A 55 -5.39 7.85 -5.45
C ALA A 55 -4.59 9.14 -5.26
N TYR A 56 -4.46 9.96 -6.32
CA TYR A 56 -3.56 11.11 -6.33
C TYR A 56 -3.63 12.00 -5.08
N THR A 57 -4.85 12.38 -4.65
CA THR A 57 -5.08 13.26 -3.49
C THR A 57 -6.02 12.65 -2.47
N THR A 58 -6.37 11.36 -2.60
CA THR A 58 -7.35 10.73 -1.74
C THR A 58 -6.96 9.31 -1.35
N LEU A 59 -7.48 8.88 -0.20
CA LEU A 59 -7.55 7.48 0.21
C LEU A 59 -9.00 7.00 0.06
N ASN A 60 -9.22 6.06 -0.84
CA ASN A 60 -10.54 5.56 -1.20
C ASN A 60 -10.84 4.23 -0.50
N ALA A 61 -12.07 4.07 -0.02
CA ALA A 61 -12.60 2.81 0.50
C ALA A 61 -13.62 2.21 -0.45
N TYR A 62 -13.43 0.96 -0.82
CA TYR A 62 -14.34 0.21 -1.68
C TYR A 62 -14.91 -1.00 -0.94
N ALA A 63 -16.23 -1.13 -0.92
CA ALA A 63 -16.87 -2.39 -0.54
C ALA A 63 -16.67 -3.44 -1.63
N TYR A 64 -16.32 -4.64 -1.22
CA TYR A 64 -16.24 -5.79 -2.11
C TYR A 64 -17.57 -6.56 -2.11
N GLY A 65 -17.99 -6.96 -3.28
CA GLY A 65 -19.17 -7.78 -3.49
C GLY A 65 -19.08 -8.61 -4.77
N LEU A 66 -20.17 -9.26 -5.09
CA LEU A 66 -20.36 -9.94 -6.37
C LEU A 66 -21.55 -9.31 -7.09
N LYS A 67 -21.38 -9.02 -8.37
CA LYS A 67 -22.46 -8.64 -9.28
C LYS A 67 -22.58 -9.74 -10.32
N GLU A 68 -23.71 -10.45 -10.32
CA GLU A 68 -23.95 -11.59 -11.21
C GLU A 68 -22.85 -12.67 -11.14
N GLY A 69 -22.32 -12.90 -9.92
CA GLY A 69 -21.22 -13.86 -9.71
C GLY A 69 -19.82 -13.36 -10.05
N VAL A 70 -19.69 -12.13 -10.54
CA VAL A 70 -18.41 -11.50 -10.88
C VAL A 70 -17.95 -10.57 -9.75
N PRO A 71 -16.67 -10.62 -9.33
CA PRO A 71 -16.12 -9.70 -8.34
C PRO A 71 -16.35 -8.24 -8.72
N ALA A 72 -16.92 -7.47 -7.80
CA ALA A 72 -17.25 -6.07 -8.00
C ALA A 72 -16.85 -5.22 -6.79
N LEU A 73 -16.50 -3.96 -7.07
CA LEU A 73 -16.22 -2.95 -6.05
C LEU A 73 -17.23 -1.79 -6.14
N THR A 74 -17.64 -1.31 -4.98
CA THR A 74 -18.43 -0.09 -4.86
C THR A 74 -17.66 0.92 -4.03
N LEU A 75 -17.42 2.11 -4.58
CA LEU A 75 -16.78 3.20 -3.82
C LEU A 75 -17.72 3.63 -2.70
N CYS A 76 -17.30 3.46 -1.46
CA CYS A 76 -18.07 3.83 -0.28
C CYS A 76 -17.66 5.20 0.26
N GLU A 77 -16.39 5.54 0.12
CA GLU A 77 -15.82 6.74 0.70
C GLU A 77 -14.56 7.17 -0.02
N SER A 78 -14.33 8.47 -0.07
CA SER A 78 -13.11 9.09 -0.58
C SER A 78 -12.65 10.13 0.43
N LEU A 79 -11.58 9.83 1.15
CA LEU A 79 -11.00 10.70 2.17
C LEU A 79 -9.91 11.55 1.54
N PRO A 80 -9.98 12.90 1.61
CA PRO A 80 -8.88 13.73 1.16
C PRO A 80 -7.63 13.45 2.01
N LEU A 81 -6.47 13.45 1.37
CA LEU A 81 -5.21 13.38 2.10
C LEU A 81 -5.02 14.67 2.91
N PRO A 82 -4.41 14.60 4.12
CA PRO A 82 -4.24 15.78 4.97
C PRO A 82 -3.28 16.77 4.32
N ASP A 83 -3.42 18.03 4.70
CA ASP A 83 -2.53 19.16 4.34
C ASP A 83 -2.34 19.36 2.83
N GLY A 84 -3.36 19.02 2.03
CA GLY A 84 -3.25 19.05 0.57
C GLY A 84 -2.25 18.04 0.00
N GLY A 85 -1.88 17.03 0.79
CA GLY A 85 -0.95 15.97 0.40
C GLY A 85 -1.38 15.30 -0.90
N ALA A 86 -0.39 14.94 -1.71
CA ALA A 86 -0.59 14.31 -3.00
C ALA A 86 0.40 13.16 -3.19
N ASP A 87 0.14 12.39 -4.23
CA ASP A 87 1.02 11.35 -4.76
C ASP A 87 1.45 10.32 -3.68
N PRO A 88 0.49 9.63 -3.05
CA PRO A 88 0.78 8.65 -2.00
C PRO A 88 1.43 7.42 -2.60
N HIS A 89 2.70 7.19 -2.27
CA HIS A 89 3.46 6.07 -2.80
C HIS A 89 3.31 4.77 -2.02
N ASP A 90 2.87 4.85 -0.76
CA ASP A 90 2.70 3.67 0.08
C ASP A 90 1.41 3.68 0.88
N LEU A 91 0.84 2.49 1.01
CA LEU A 91 -0.21 2.15 1.96
C LEU A 91 0.07 0.72 2.43
N PHE A 92 0.42 0.54 3.70
CA PHE A 92 0.83 -0.76 4.22
C PHE A 92 0.42 -0.96 5.68
N PRO A 93 0.00 -2.16 6.10
CA PRO A 93 -0.36 -2.42 7.50
C PRO A 93 0.78 -2.13 8.47
N ALA A 94 0.48 -1.38 9.54
CA ALA A 94 1.38 -1.22 10.66
C ALA A 94 1.37 -2.50 11.52
N TYR A 95 2.56 -3.01 11.85
CA TYR A 95 2.70 -4.25 12.60
C TYR A 95 2.05 -4.14 13.99
N GLY A 96 1.24 -5.15 14.36
CA GLY A 96 0.58 -5.21 15.66
C GLY A 96 -0.53 -4.19 15.88
N GLU A 97 -0.80 -3.31 14.92
CA GLU A 97 -1.78 -2.23 15.02
C GLU A 97 -2.92 -2.42 14.00
N ARG A 98 -4.08 -1.85 14.30
CA ARG A 98 -5.18 -1.73 13.34
C ARG A 98 -5.11 -0.41 12.55
N LYS A 99 -3.89 -0.03 12.15
CA LYS A 99 -3.58 1.17 11.38
C LYS A 99 -2.80 0.82 10.13
N LEU A 100 -2.75 1.77 9.22
CA LEU A 100 -1.98 1.69 7.98
C LEU A 100 -0.92 2.79 7.95
N TRP A 101 0.28 2.46 7.54
CA TRP A 101 1.26 3.43 7.08
C TRP A 101 0.79 4.02 5.75
N LEU A 102 0.91 5.31 5.60
CA LEU A 102 0.63 6.03 4.37
C LEU A 102 1.71 7.09 4.16
N THR A 103 2.35 7.06 3.00
CA THR A 103 3.31 8.09 2.59
C THR A 103 2.66 9.01 1.57
N THR A 104 2.97 10.30 1.65
CA THR A 104 2.72 11.28 0.58
C THR A 104 4.06 11.80 0.06
N SER A 105 4.04 12.72 -0.90
CA SER A 105 5.27 13.37 -1.37
C SER A 105 6.05 14.04 -0.24
N GLU A 106 5.37 14.55 0.80
CA GLU A 106 6.01 15.35 1.84
C GLU A 106 6.10 14.66 3.20
N ARG A 107 5.14 13.78 3.53
CA ARG A 107 4.93 13.35 4.90
C ARG A 107 4.66 11.86 5.03
N LEU A 108 4.83 11.37 6.25
CA LEU A 108 4.47 10.01 6.68
C LEU A 108 3.31 10.09 7.67
N TYR A 109 2.30 9.26 7.46
CA TYR A 109 1.14 9.16 8.34
C TYR A 109 0.88 7.74 8.81
N LYS A 110 0.24 7.63 9.98
CA LYS A 110 -0.53 6.45 10.38
C LYS A 110 -2.02 6.74 10.19
N PHE A 111 -2.67 6.03 9.29
CA PHE A 111 -4.11 6.11 9.09
C PHE A 111 -4.85 5.12 10.01
N ASP A 112 -5.84 5.62 10.77
CA ASP A 112 -6.75 4.81 11.59
C ASP A 112 -8.07 4.59 10.81
N PRO A 113 -8.32 3.39 10.26
CA PRO A 113 -9.53 3.10 9.49
C PRO A 113 -10.84 3.21 10.28
N LYS A 114 -10.78 3.02 11.62
CA LYS A 114 -11.96 3.11 12.49
C LYS A 114 -12.36 4.56 12.73
N ARG A 115 -11.37 5.44 12.97
CA ARG A 115 -11.58 6.87 13.25
C ARG A 115 -11.52 7.72 11.98
N LYS A 116 -11.10 7.15 10.86
CA LYS A 116 -10.86 7.84 9.59
C LYS A 116 -9.92 9.04 9.75
N ARG A 117 -8.89 8.86 10.58
CA ARG A 117 -7.96 9.89 10.95
C ARG A 117 -6.54 9.55 10.51
N PHE A 118 -5.86 10.56 10.01
CA PHE A 118 -4.44 10.52 9.70
C PHE A 118 -3.68 11.15 10.87
N ASP A 119 -2.80 10.38 11.50
CA ASP A 119 -1.88 10.85 12.53
C ASP A 119 -0.50 11.03 11.86
N GLU A 120 0.00 12.25 11.78
CA GLU A 120 1.34 12.52 11.23
C GLU A 120 2.40 11.85 12.10
N VAL A 121 3.40 11.26 11.45
CA VAL A 121 4.55 10.63 12.12
C VAL A 121 5.78 11.46 11.83
N VAL A 122 6.40 11.96 12.89
CA VAL A 122 7.65 12.70 12.79
C VAL A 122 8.76 11.77 12.33
N VAL A 123 9.47 12.20 11.31
CA VAL A 123 10.64 11.54 10.73
C VAL A 123 11.81 12.52 10.71
N ALA A 124 13.03 12.04 10.53
CA ALA A 124 14.20 12.91 10.35
C ALA A 124 13.96 13.89 9.18
N GLU A 125 14.45 15.11 9.31
CA GLU A 125 14.14 16.23 8.40
C GLU A 125 14.47 15.94 6.93
N GLU A 126 15.53 15.18 6.69
CA GLU A 126 15.96 14.77 5.35
C GLU A 126 15.08 13.69 4.72
N LEU A 127 14.19 13.06 5.48
CA LEU A 127 13.35 11.95 5.01
C LEU A 127 12.07 12.45 4.34
N ARG A 128 12.18 12.82 3.07
CA ARG A 128 11.07 13.26 2.22
C ARG A 128 10.85 12.29 1.05
N HIS A 129 9.71 12.41 0.39
CA HIS A 129 9.35 11.60 -0.79
C HIS A 129 9.40 10.09 -0.55
N LEU A 130 9.05 9.67 0.67
CA LEU A 130 9.16 8.27 1.08
C LEU A 130 8.34 7.35 0.17
N LYS A 131 8.98 6.27 -0.31
CA LYS A 131 8.36 5.27 -1.19
C LYS A 131 7.82 4.08 -0.43
N SER A 132 8.23 3.88 0.83
CA SER A 132 7.67 2.85 1.70
C SER A 132 7.90 3.14 3.17
N ALA A 133 7.03 2.57 4.02
CA ALA A 133 7.22 2.48 5.46
C ALA A 133 6.78 1.10 5.97
N SER A 134 7.56 0.49 6.86
CA SER A 134 7.24 -0.80 7.47
C SER A 134 7.74 -0.87 8.91
N SER A 135 6.85 -1.19 9.84
CA SER A 135 7.17 -1.45 11.24
C SER A 135 7.24 -2.94 11.54
N GLY A 136 7.98 -3.32 12.57
CA GLY A 136 8.14 -4.67 13.05
C GLY A 136 7.84 -4.80 14.55
N PRO A 137 8.09 -5.98 15.15
CA PRO A 137 7.99 -6.19 16.59
C PRO A 137 9.04 -5.38 17.36
N SER A 138 8.96 -5.44 18.69
CA SER A 138 9.95 -4.79 19.56
C SER A 138 11.38 -5.18 19.17
N GLY A 139 12.27 -4.17 19.09
CA GLY A 139 13.64 -4.32 18.65
C GLY A 139 13.85 -4.17 17.12
N TYR A 140 12.78 -4.13 16.33
CA TYR A 140 12.86 -3.83 14.90
C TYR A 140 12.49 -2.37 14.65
N PRO A 141 13.38 -1.56 14.05
CA PRO A 141 13.05 -0.17 13.76
C PRO A 141 11.93 -0.08 12.72
N THR A 142 11.18 1.01 12.74
CA THR A 142 10.34 1.34 11.59
C THR A 142 11.25 1.77 10.45
N ILE A 143 11.31 0.97 9.40
CA ILE A 143 12.12 1.25 8.21
C ILE A 143 11.31 2.04 7.18
N VAL A 144 12.02 2.93 6.50
CA VAL A 144 11.49 3.70 5.37
C VAL A 144 12.46 3.61 4.19
N LEU A 145 11.93 3.82 2.99
CA LEU A 145 12.75 4.03 1.82
C LEU A 145 12.61 5.49 1.37
N ARG A 146 13.72 6.23 1.46
CA ARG A 146 13.90 7.52 0.82
C ARG A 146 14.66 7.30 -0.50
N PRO A 147 14.13 7.73 -1.64
CA PRO A 147 14.86 7.62 -2.90
C PRO A 147 16.08 8.55 -2.89
N THR A 148 17.20 8.06 -3.37
CA THR A 148 18.45 8.81 -3.59
C THR A 148 18.73 9.06 -5.06
N GLU A 149 18.13 8.23 -5.93
CA GLU A 149 18.17 8.35 -7.38
C GLU A 149 16.76 8.16 -7.95
N GLN A 150 16.24 9.10 -8.70
CA GLN A 150 14.89 9.05 -9.29
C GLN A 150 13.84 8.60 -8.23
N TRP A 151 13.41 7.29 -8.25
CA TRP A 151 12.42 6.75 -7.33
C TRP A 151 12.92 5.54 -6.52
N TRP A 152 14.24 5.26 -6.50
CA TRP A 152 14.85 4.14 -5.78
C TRP A 152 16.05 4.58 -4.92
N SER A 153 16.52 3.68 -4.10
CA SER A 153 17.76 3.76 -3.34
C SER A 153 18.38 2.37 -3.23
N ASN A 154 19.66 2.30 -2.94
CA ASN A 154 20.30 1.04 -2.55
C ASN A 154 20.23 0.79 -1.03
N ALA A 155 19.58 1.68 -0.27
CA ALA A 155 19.55 1.62 1.19
C ALA A 155 18.14 1.75 1.77
N LEU A 156 17.96 1.22 2.98
CA LEU A 156 16.83 1.44 3.85
C LEU A 156 17.32 2.09 5.14
N VAL A 157 16.57 3.05 5.64
CA VAL A 157 16.87 3.75 6.89
C VAL A 157 15.70 3.63 7.88
N ALA A 158 15.97 3.81 9.16
CA ALA A 158 14.93 4.01 10.16
C ALA A 158 14.30 5.40 10.04
N ILE A 159 13.16 5.63 10.69
CA ILE A 159 12.47 6.93 10.66
C ILE A 159 13.28 8.09 11.27
N ASP A 160 14.29 7.79 12.06
CA ASP A 160 15.25 8.76 12.62
C ASP A 160 16.47 9.01 11.73
N GLY A 161 16.51 8.42 10.53
CA GLY A 161 17.61 8.53 9.58
C GLY A 161 18.72 7.49 9.76
N THR A 162 18.68 6.69 10.83
CA THR A 162 19.72 5.68 11.09
C THR A 162 19.74 4.62 9.97
N PRO A 163 20.91 4.31 9.36
CA PRO A 163 21.01 3.25 8.37
C PRO A 163 20.63 1.88 8.94
N VAL A 164 19.76 1.16 8.23
CA VAL A 164 19.33 -0.20 8.61
C VAL A 164 19.89 -1.25 7.64
N TYR A 165 19.91 -0.91 6.37
CA TYR A 165 20.44 -1.78 5.32
C TYR A 165 21.04 -0.94 4.21
N THR A 166 22.22 -1.32 3.73
CA THR A 166 22.83 -0.76 2.53
C THR A 166 23.28 -1.92 1.64
N GLY A 167 22.68 -2.00 0.47
CA GLY A 167 23.04 -2.96 -0.57
C GLY A 167 24.14 -2.42 -1.49
N PRO A 168 24.60 -3.24 -2.44
CA PRO A 168 25.51 -2.80 -3.50
C PRO A 168 24.94 -1.60 -4.27
N GLU A 169 25.81 -0.77 -4.87
CA GLU A 169 25.41 0.44 -5.60
C GLU A 169 24.41 0.17 -6.73
N TYR A 170 24.48 -0.99 -7.38
CA TYR A 170 23.55 -1.35 -8.46
C TYR A 170 22.15 -1.76 -7.98
N PHE A 171 21.91 -1.88 -6.66
CA PHE A 171 20.59 -2.20 -6.15
C PHE A 171 19.66 -1.01 -6.33
N LYS A 172 18.48 -1.31 -6.89
CA LYS A 172 17.39 -0.35 -7.12
C LYS A 172 16.18 -0.76 -6.29
N ILE A 173 16.25 -0.51 -4.97
CA ILE A 173 15.17 -0.83 -4.04
C ILE A 173 14.11 0.26 -4.18
N TYR A 174 12.87 -0.13 -4.42
CA TYR A 174 11.73 0.78 -4.47
C TYR A 174 10.89 0.74 -3.20
N LYS A 175 10.76 -0.43 -2.58
CA LYS A 175 10.03 -0.61 -1.31
C LYS A 175 10.74 -1.64 -0.45
N GLY A 176 10.83 -1.35 0.86
CA GLY A 176 11.33 -2.28 1.88
C GLY A 176 10.21 -2.72 2.82
N ARG A 177 10.25 -3.99 3.26
CA ARG A 177 9.29 -4.56 4.20
C ARG A 177 9.96 -5.51 5.17
N TRP A 178 9.55 -5.46 6.44
CA TRP A 178 9.75 -6.61 7.31
C TRP A 178 8.81 -7.72 6.84
N LEU A 179 9.35 -8.92 6.64
CA LEU A 179 8.55 -10.09 6.25
C LEU A 179 7.87 -10.68 7.49
N LEU A 180 6.68 -10.19 7.79
CA LEU A 180 5.92 -10.50 8.99
C LEU A 180 4.47 -10.84 8.63
N ASP A 181 3.75 -11.47 9.59
CA ASP A 181 2.33 -11.77 9.44
C ASP A 181 1.51 -10.51 9.22
N ASN A 182 0.73 -10.51 8.15
CA ASN A 182 -0.23 -9.44 7.87
C ASN A 182 -1.61 -9.77 8.43
N THR A 183 -1.78 -9.62 9.75
CA THR A 183 -3.06 -9.87 10.43
C THR A 183 -4.13 -8.81 10.18
N PHE A 184 -3.76 -7.69 9.59
CA PHE A 184 -4.69 -6.66 9.13
C PHE A 184 -5.56 -7.18 7.98
N SER A 185 -4.93 -7.77 6.96
CA SER A 185 -5.59 -8.26 5.75
C SER A 185 -6.01 -9.72 5.83
N TYR A 186 -5.27 -10.56 6.56
CA TYR A 186 -5.48 -12.00 6.63
C TYR A 186 -5.70 -12.49 8.07
N PRO A 187 -6.42 -13.59 8.28
CA PRO A 187 -6.51 -14.19 9.61
C PRO A 187 -5.14 -14.73 10.05
N LYS A 188 -4.90 -14.74 11.36
CA LYS A 188 -3.75 -15.44 11.93
C LYS A 188 -3.81 -16.91 11.49
N ASN A 189 -2.68 -17.48 11.10
CA ASN A 189 -2.59 -18.84 10.56
C ASN A 189 -3.30 -19.06 9.20
N HIS A 190 -3.44 -18.00 8.40
CA HIS A 190 -3.92 -18.18 7.03
C HIS A 190 -2.99 -19.12 6.26
N ARG A 191 -3.52 -20.23 5.80
CA ARG A 191 -2.84 -21.16 4.90
C ARG A 191 -3.52 -21.11 3.54
N LEU A 192 -2.72 -21.04 2.49
CA LEU A 192 -3.26 -21.27 1.14
C LEU A 192 -3.82 -22.68 1.08
N PRO A 193 -4.97 -22.91 0.42
CA PRO A 193 -5.47 -24.26 0.20
C PRO A 193 -4.38 -25.08 -0.49
N ALA A 194 -4.17 -26.31 0.01
CA ALA A 194 -3.28 -27.22 -0.67
C ALA A 194 -3.76 -27.42 -2.11
N LYS A 195 -2.84 -27.48 -3.07
CA LYS A 195 -3.18 -27.93 -4.42
C LYS A 195 -3.83 -29.31 -4.29
N ARG A 196 -5.06 -29.42 -4.75
CA ARG A 196 -5.71 -30.73 -4.95
C ARG A 196 -5.15 -31.38 -6.20
#